data_d5b8e41e0c722da1578f3f093f1d08cd
#
_entry.id   d5b8e41e0c722da1578f3f093f1d08cd
#
_cell.length_a   1.000
_cell.length_b   1.000
_cell.length_c   1.000
_cell.angle_alpha   90.00
_cell.angle_beta   90.00
_cell.angle_gamma   90.00
#
_symmetry.space_group_name_H-M   'P 1'
#
loop_
_entity.id
_entity.type
_entity.pdbx_description
1 polymer ?
#
loop_
_entity_poly.entity_id
_entity_poly.type
_entity_poly.pdbx_seq_one_letter_code
_entity_poly.pdbx_strand_id
1 'polypeptide(L)'
;MAIVNSIEVIGPKEAATMLGDATKNRRIALSHLLMLTKAMEEGSWDENEGSPIRFDVNGNLCDGQHRLQAVINSGCEYIFHVQHGTPIETMMVIDNNRSRTTAHYFE
;
A
#
# COMPACT_ATOMS: atom_id res chain seq x y z
N MET A 1 -22.23 -5.00 -0.95
CA MET A 1 -21.48 -3.74 -1.07
C MET A 1 -20.48 -3.84 -2.20
N ALA A 2 -20.45 -2.88 -3.05
CA ALA A 2 -19.59 -2.93 -4.23
C ALA A 2 -18.18 -2.46 -3.91
N ILE A 3 -17.20 -3.10 -4.53
CA ILE A 3 -15.83 -2.64 -4.51
C ILE A 3 -15.72 -1.43 -5.44
N VAL A 4 -15.12 -0.35 -4.95
CA VAL A 4 -14.95 0.86 -5.73
C VAL A 4 -13.45 1.05 -6.00
N ASN A 5 -13.11 1.20 -7.27
CA ASN A 5 -11.73 1.43 -7.69
C ASN A 5 -11.58 2.86 -8.20
N SER A 6 -10.47 3.48 -7.87
CA SER A 6 -10.17 4.83 -8.34
C SER A 6 -8.68 4.96 -8.60
N ILE A 7 -8.30 6.04 -9.29
CA ILE A 7 -6.90 6.38 -9.53
C ILE A 7 -6.69 7.71 -8.85
N GLU A 8 -5.72 7.79 -7.95
CA GLU A 8 -5.54 8.98 -7.12
C GLU A 8 -4.07 9.37 -7.07
N VAL A 9 -3.82 10.68 -7.06
CA VAL A 9 -2.49 11.20 -6.80
C VAL A 9 -2.33 11.28 -5.28
N ILE A 10 -1.33 10.60 -4.76
CA ILE A 10 -1.10 10.53 -3.32
C ILE A 10 0.24 11.14 -2.98
N GLY A 11 0.22 12.22 -2.23
CA GLY A 11 1.41 12.85 -1.68
C GLY A 11 1.52 12.56 -0.19
N PRO A 12 2.54 13.13 0.48
CA PRO A 12 2.75 12.85 1.91
C PRO A 12 1.55 13.17 2.78
N LYS A 13 0.83 14.25 2.48
CA LYS A 13 -0.32 14.64 3.28
C LYS A 13 -1.45 13.63 3.15
N GLU A 14 -1.75 13.24 1.91
CA GLU A 14 -2.79 12.26 1.64
C GLU A 14 -2.41 10.91 2.22
N ALA A 15 -1.15 10.53 2.08
CA ALA A 15 -0.66 9.26 2.60
C ALA A 15 -0.80 9.20 4.13
N ALA A 16 -0.49 10.30 4.81
CA ALA A 16 -0.64 10.35 6.27
C ALA A 16 -2.09 10.16 6.67
N THR A 17 -3.02 10.79 5.95
CA THR A 17 -4.45 10.63 6.22
C THR A 17 -4.89 9.18 6.00
N MET A 18 -4.41 8.57 4.93
CA MET A 18 -4.77 7.19 4.59
C MET A 18 -4.22 6.18 5.59
N LEU A 19 -3.03 6.43 6.14
CA LEU A 19 -2.46 5.54 7.14
C LEU A 19 -3.26 5.59 8.44
N GLY A 20 -3.78 6.76 8.78
CA GLY A 20 -4.63 6.90 9.95
C GLY A 20 -3.95 6.49 11.24
N ASP A 21 -4.67 5.71 12.05
CA ASP A 21 -4.19 5.28 13.35
C ASP A 21 -3.14 4.17 13.20
N ALA A 22 -1.93 4.46 13.59
CA ALA A 22 -0.82 3.52 13.47
C ALA A 22 -1.05 2.23 14.24
N THR A 23 -1.86 2.25 15.28
CA THR A 23 -2.11 1.03 16.06
C THR A 23 -2.92 0.00 15.29
N LYS A 24 -3.60 0.41 14.22
CA LYS A 24 -4.39 -0.49 13.39
C LYS A 24 -3.62 -1.00 12.20
N ASN A 25 -2.42 -0.49 11.98
CA ASN A 25 -1.63 -0.89 10.82
C ASN A 25 -0.73 -2.05 11.19
N ARG A 26 -0.34 -2.80 10.16
CA ARG A 26 0.59 -3.87 10.35
C ARG A 26 1.97 -3.33 10.64
N ARG A 27 2.79 -4.21 11.20
CA ARG A 27 4.17 -3.89 11.46
C ARG A 27 4.90 -3.56 10.17
N ILE A 28 5.66 -2.50 10.18
CA ILE A 28 6.47 -2.07 9.04
C ILE A 28 7.75 -2.92 8.97
N ALA A 29 8.02 -3.46 7.80
CA ALA A 29 9.30 -4.11 7.54
C ALA A 29 10.26 -3.02 7.07
N LEU A 30 11.22 -2.68 7.91
CA LEU A 30 12.06 -1.52 7.69
C LEU A 30 12.88 -1.61 6.40
N SER A 31 13.44 -2.78 6.10
CA SER A 31 14.23 -2.93 4.88
C SER A 31 13.39 -2.70 3.63
N HIS A 32 12.15 -3.19 3.63
CA HIS A 32 11.25 -2.98 2.51
C HIS A 32 10.89 -1.50 2.39
N LEU A 33 10.62 -0.86 3.52
CA LEU A 33 10.29 0.56 3.53
C LEU A 33 11.44 1.40 2.97
N LEU A 34 12.67 1.11 3.39
CA LEU A 34 13.83 1.84 2.91
C LEU A 34 14.02 1.68 1.42
N MET A 35 13.81 0.46 0.90
CA MET A 35 13.92 0.21 -0.53
C MET A 35 12.91 1.02 -1.33
N LEU A 36 11.65 1.02 -0.88
CA LEU A 36 10.60 1.77 -1.56
C LEU A 36 10.84 3.27 -1.48
N THR A 37 11.25 3.76 -0.32
CA THR A 37 11.53 5.19 -0.12
C THR A 37 12.64 5.63 -1.07
N LYS A 38 13.70 4.85 -1.17
CA LYS A 38 14.80 5.18 -2.05
C LYS A 38 14.36 5.20 -3.51
N ALA A 39 13.59 4.20 -3.92
CA ALA A 39 13.09 4.14 -5.29
C ALA A 39 12.25 5.36 -5.63
N MET A 40 11.44 5.83 -4.70
CA MET A 40 10.62 7.01 -4.90
C MET A 40 11.46 8.27 -4.98
N GLU A 41 12.48 8.38 -4.10
CA GLU A 41 13.37 9.54 -4.11
C GLU A 41 14.17 9.65 -5.39
N GLU A 42 14.53 8.51 -5.96
CA GLU A 42 15.34 8.46 -7.18
C GLU A 42 14.53 8.49 -8.46
N GLY A 43 13.22 8.47 -8.33
CA GLY A 43 12.34 8.47 -9.49
C GLY A 43 12.27 7.14 -10.22
N SER A 44 12.72 6.07 -9.60
CA SER A 44 12.66 4.73 -10.21
C SER A 44 11.43 3.94 -9.80
N TRP A 45 10.55 4.53 -8.99
CA TRP A 45 9.29 3.90 -8.62
C TRP A 45 8.38 3.81 -9.83
N ASP A 46 7.82 2.64 -10.07
CA ASP A 46 6.95 2.42 -11.22
C ASP A 46 5.49 2.55 -10.78
N GLU A 47 4.85 3.62 -11.24
CA GLU A 47 3.45 3.89 -10.90
C GLU A 47 2.48 2.89 -11.49
N ASN A 48 2.90 2.15 -12.49
CA ASN A 48 2.05 1.16 -13.14
C ASN A 48 2.17 -0.20 -12.52
N GLU A 49 3.09 -0.33 -11.57
CA GLU A 49 3.32 -1.60 -10.97
C GLU A 49 2.34 -1.90 -9.87
N GLY A 50 1.87 -3.10 -9.91
CA GLY A 50 1.43 -3.69 -8.72
C GLY A 50 0.01 -3.52 -8.31
N SER A 51 -0.14 -3.82 -7.06
CA SER A 51 -1.42 -3.95 -6.41
C SER A 51 -1.99 -2.60 -6.02
N PRO A 52 -3.30 -2.47 -5.99
CA PRO A 52 -3.89 -1.23 -5.48
C PRO A 52 -3.63 -1.06 -3.98
N ILE A 53 -3.72 0.19 -3.55
CA ILE A 53 -3.84 0.49 -2.13
C ILE A 53 -5.26 0.06 -1.75
N ARG A 54 -5.42 -0.76 -0.72
CA ARG A 54 -6.74 -1.33 -0.40
C ARG A 54 -7.24 -0.93 0.96
N PHE A 55 -8.54 -0.58 0.98
CA PHE A 55 -9.27 -0.32 2.22
C PHE A 55 -10.42 -1.31 2.32
N ASP A 56 -10.70 -1.80 3.52
CA ASP A 56 -11.78 -2.76 3.72
C ASP A 56 -13.14 -2.07 3.75
N VAL A 57 -14.19 -2.87 3.97
CA VAL A 57 -15.57 -2.37 3.98
C VAL A 57 -15.81 -1.34 5.09
N ASN A 58 -14.96 -1.33 6.11
CA ASN A 58 -15.05 -0.40 7.22
C ASN A 58 -14.16 0.83 7.03
N GLY A 59 -13.46 0.93 5.90
CA GLY A 59 -12.59 2.06 5.62
C GLY A 59 -11.20 1.95 6.22
N ASN A 60 -10.83 0.78 6.73
CA ASN A 60 -9.51 0.58 7.30
C ASN A 60 -8.52 0.16 6.21
N LEU A 61 -7.30 0.70 6.28
CA LEU A 61 -6.25 0.34 5.35
C LEU A 61 -5.84 -1.12 5.54
N CYS A 62 -5.82 -1.89 4.46
CA CYS A 62 -5.47 -3.30 4.50
C CYS A 62 -4.23 -3.63 3.70
N ASP A 63 -3.92 -2.86 2.67
CA ASP A 63 -2.78 -3.15 1.81
C ASP A 63 -2.21 -1.84 1.29
N GLY A 64 -0.89 -1.72 1.31
CA GLY A 64 -0.21 -0.53 0.82
C GLY A 64 0.44 0.30 1.89
N GLN A 65 0.50 -0.19 3.12
CA GLN A 65 1.08 0.53 4.25
C GLN A 65 2.52 0.98 3.95
N HIS A 66 3.34 0.08 3.42
CA HIS A 66 4.73 0.41 3.11
C HIS A 66 4.83 1.50 2.04
N ARG A 67 4.00 1.40 1.01
CA ARG A 67 4.02 2.38 -0.08
C ARG A 67 3.59 3.75 0.41
N LEU A 68 2.55 3.81 1.24
CA LEU A 68 2.10 5.09 1.79
C LEU A 68 3.15 5.69 2.71
N GLN A 69 3.78 4.88 3.55
CA GLN A 69 4.83 5.39 4.42
C GLN A 69 6.03 5.86 3.60
N ALA A 70 6.35 5.16 2.51
CA ALA A 70 7.44 5.59 1.63
C ALA A 70 7.13 6.92 0.95
N VAL A 71 5.88 7.16 0.58
CA VAL A 71 5.47 8.45 0.04
C VAL A 71 5.76 9.56 1.05
N ILE A 72 5.42 9.35 2.31
CA ILE A 72 5.68 10.33 3.36
C ILE A 72 7.18 10.55 3.51
N ASN A 73 7.94 9.48 3.60
CA ASN A 73 9.38 9.58 3.86
C ASN A 73 10.15 10.18 2.69
N SER A 74 9.72 9.90 1.47
CA SER A 74 10.39 10.43 0.28
C SER A 74 9.99 11.87 -0.03
N GLY A 75 8.81 12.28 0.43
CA GLY A 75 8.29 13.61 0.13
C GLY A 75 7.77 13.76 -1.29
N CYS A 76 7.58 12.66 -1.99
CA CYS A 76 7.16 12.68 -3.39
C CYS A 76 5.68 12.35 -3.53
N GLU A 77 5.12 12.71 -4.69
CA GLU A 77 3.75 12.33 -5.04
C GLU A 77 3.78 11.33 -6.16
N TYR A 78 2.90 10.35 -6.11
CA TYR A 78 2.76 9.37 -7.18
C TYR A 78 1.30 9.03 -7.38
N ILE A 79 1.01 8.47 -8.54
CA ILE A 79 -0.34 8.00 -8.87
C ILE A 79 -0.47 6.57 -8.40
N PHE A 80 -1.56 6.28 -7.69
CA PHE A 80 -1.84 4.93 -7.22
C PHE A 80 -3.26 4.52 -7.59
N HIS A 81 -3.44 3.23 -7.82
CA HIS A 81 -4.77 2.65 -7.86
C HIS A 81 -5.22 2.44 -6.43
N VAL A 82 -6.45 2.82 -6.13
CA VAL A 82 -7.00 2.70 -4.77
C VAL A 82 -8.30 1.90 -4.87
N GLN A 83 -8.45 0.94 -3.99
CA GLN A 83 -9.63 0.11 -3.94
C GLN A 83 -10.28 0.24 -2.58
N HIS A 84 -11.57 0.55 -2.57
CA HIS A 84 -12.36 0.66 -1.34
C HIS A 84 -13.41 -0.44 -1.30
N GLY A 85 -13.78 -0.86 -0.10
CA GLY A 85 -14.83 -1.84 0.07
C GLY A 85 -14.37 -3.27 -0.12
N THR A 86 -13.09 -3.54 0.05
CA THR A 86 -12.55 -4.90 -0.07
C THR A 86 -13.10 -5.75 1.06
N PRO A 87 -13.70 -6.92 0.76
CA PRO A 87 -14.17 -7.81 1.82
C PRO A 87 -13.02 -8.30 2.68
N ILE A 88 -13.29 -8.45 3.98
CA ILE A 88 -12.28 -8.89 4.93
C ILE A 88 -11.73 -10.26 4.55
N GLU A 89 -12.59 -11.16 4.08
CA GLU A 89 -12.17 -12.48 3.63
C GLU A 89 -11.14 -12.42 2.51
N THR A 90 -11.33 -11.47 1.60
CA THR A 90 -10.39 -11.27 0.49
C THR A 90 -9.02 -10.86 1.02
N MET A 91 -9.00 -10.03 2.05
CA MET A 91 -7.73 -9.61 2.64
C MET A 91 -6.98 -10.77 3.26
N MET A 92 -7.67 -11.69 3.88
CA MET A 92 -7.04 -12.89 4.43
C MET A 92 -6.38 -13.72 3.34
N VAL A 93 -7.04 -13.87 2.21
CA VAL A 93 -6.48 -14.60 1.08
C VAL A 93 -5.26 -13.90 0.50
N ILE A 94 -5.31 -12.60 0.38
CA ILE A 94 -4.18 -11.81 -0.12
C ILE A 94 -2.97 -11.98 0.79
N ASP A 95 -3.16 -11.93 2.09
CA ASP A 95 -2.07 -12.11 3.03
C ASP A 95 -1.43 -13.47 2.90
N ASN A 96 -2.24 -14.51 2.78
CA ASN A 96 -1.73 -15.87 2.63
C ASN A 96 -0.94 -16.01 1.33
N ASN A 97 -1.44 -15.45 0.25
CA ASN A 97 -0.76 -15.50 -1.03
C ASN A 97 0.57 -14.76 -0.97
N ARG A 98 0.60 -13.62 -0.31
CA ARG A 98 1.83 -12.85 -0.16
C ARG A 98 2.88 -13.66 0.59
N SER A 99 2.48 -14.34 1.63
CA SER A 99 3.39 -15.16 2.40
C SER A 99 4.01 -16.26 1.55
N ARG A 100 3.19 -16.90 0.73
CA ARG A 100 3.70 -17.96 -0.12
C ARG A 100 4.61 -17.45 -1.20
N THR A 101 4.29 -16.31 -1.79
CA THR A 101 5.11 -15.78 -2.87
C THR A 101 6.46 -15.31 -2.38
N THR A 102 6.52 -14.83 -1.16
CA THR A 102 7.79 -14.42 -0.60
C THR A 102 8.78 -15.56 -0.60
N ALA A 103 8.29 -16.74 -0.51
CA ALA A 103 9.16 -17.90 -0.45
C ALA A 103 9.78 -18.22 -1.78
N HIS A 104 9.25 -17.77 -2.88
CA HIS A 104 9.75 -18.13 -4.13
C HIS A 104 9.33 -17.47 -5.30
N TYR A 105 9.06 -16.52 -5.50
CA TYR A 105 9.09 -16.06 -6.73
C TYR A 105 9.52 -14.93 -6.97
N PHE A 106 9.90 -14.83 -6.95
CA PHE A 106 10.51 -14.03 -7.28
C PHE A 106 11.38 -14.15 -6.95
N GLU A 107 11.07 -14.71 -6.53
CA GLU A 107 11.79 -15.14 -6.47
C GLU A 107 12.12 -15.55 -6.95
#